data_2093341d78eb28980612d7a33e1ec0ac
#
_entry.id   2093341d78eb28980612d7a33e1ec0ac
#
_cell.length_a   1.000
_cell.length_b   1.000
_cell.length_c   1.000
_cell.angle_alpha   90.00
_cell.angle_beta   90.00
_cell.angle_gamma   90.00
#
_symmetry.space_group_name_H-M   'P 1'
#
loop_
_entity.id
_entity.type
_entity.pdbx_description
1 polymer ?
#
loop_
_entity_poly.entity_id
_entity_poly.type
_entity_poly.pdbx_seq_one_letter_code
_entity_poly.pdbx_strand_id
1 'polypeptide(L)'
;MVPRHKLSYEVQQKLQTMLLNNEFAVGDYLPSEQQLAEQFNVSRTTIRDAISSLVEKGFVERRHGKGICVVNNSSSVAADSLRLLMFRNDYTVDELIETRRIIECQVARLTAQRANEEQLSEIQHWIDLMLQPGLNDIKYAQYDMRFHQCLAKFCGNKI
;
A
#
# COMPACT_ATOMS: atom_id res chain seq x y z
N MET A 1 -10.71 -14.19 -33.87
CA MET A 1 -10.63 -14.70 -32.47
C MET A 1 -9.70 -13.77 -31.70
N VAL A 2 -10.20 -13.05 -30.67
CA VAL A 2 -9.36 -12.13 -29.88
C VAL A 2 -8.41 -12.97 -29.01
N PRO A 3 -7.09 -12.66 -28.98
CA PRO A 3 -6.15 -13.41 -28.13
C PRO A 3 -6.60 -13.38 -26.66
N ARG A 4 -6.55 -14.51 -25.96
CA ARG A 4 -6.96 -14.67 -24.54
C ARG A 4 -6.30 -13.62 -23.63
N HIS A 5 -5.03 -13.30 -23.84
CA HIS A 5 -4.31 -12.29 -23.05
C HIS A 5 -4.91 -10.89 -23.21
N LYS A 6 -5.44 -10.55 -24.38
CA LYS A 6 -6.12 -9.28 -24.60
C LYS A 6 -7.44 -9.20 -23.84
N LEU A 7 -8.23 -10.30 -23.84
CA LEU A 7 -9.50 -10.35 -23.09
C LEU A 7 -9.30 -10.28 -21.57
N SER A 8 -8.31 -10.97 -21.01
CA SER A 8 -8.03 -10.89 -19.58
C SER A 8 -7.58 -9.50 -19.16
N TYR A 9 -6.80 -8.82 -19.99
CA TYR A 9 -6.41 -7.43 -19.77
C TYR A 9 -7.60 -6.47 -19.82
N GLU A 10 -8.50 -6.61 -20.80
CA GLU A 10 -9.72 -5.79 -20.90
C GLU A 10 -10.64 -5.97 -19.69
N VAL A 11 -10.83 -7.21 -19.24
CA VAL A 11 -11.59 -7.51 -18.01
C VAL A 11 -10.91 -6.90 -16.79
N GLN A 12 -9.60 -7.07 -16.66
CA GLN A 12 -8.83 -6.49 -15.55
C GLN A 12 -8.97 -4.98 -15.51
N GLN A 13 -8.89 -4.28 -16.65
CA GLN A 13 -9.06 -2.82 -16.71
C GLN A 13 -10.46 -2.38 -16.30
N LYS A 14 -11.51 -3.09 -16.72
CA LYS A 14 -12.89 -2.79 -16.34
C LYS A 14 -13.10 -2.98 -14.84
N LEU A 15 -12.68 -4.11 -14.28
CA LEU A 15 -12.77 -4.37 -12.84
C LEU A 15 -11.97 -3.35 -12.03
N GLN A 16 -10.77 -2.99 -12.49
CA GLN A 16 -9.97 -1.95 -11.83
C GLN A 16 -10.69 -0.60 -11.83
N THR A 17 -11.34 -0.22 -12.93
CA THR A 17 -12.14 1.02 -13.00
C THR A 17 -13.31 0.98 -12.04
N MET A 18 -14.04 -0.14 -11.95
CA MET A 18 -15.14 -0.32 -10.98
C MET A 18 -14.66 -0.16 -9.54
N LEU A 19 -13.51 -0.74 -9.20
CA LEU A 19 -12.89 -0.61 -7.88
C LEU A 19 -12.47 0.84 -7.58
N LEU A 20 -11.87 1.52 -8.55
CA LEU A 20 -11.47 2.94 -8.40
C LEU A 20 -12.68 3.87 -8.27
N ASN A 21 -13.80 3.54 -8.91
CA ASN A 21 -15.06 4.28 -8.80
C ASN A 21 -15.83 3.96 -7.51
N ASN A 22 -15.27 3.12 -6.60
CA ASN A 22 -15.91 2.67 -5.37
C ASN A 22 -17.26 1.94 -5.59
N GLU A 23 -17.41 1.23 -6.72
CA GLU A 23 -18.58 0.34 -6.91
C GLU A 23 -18.56 -0.84 -5.93
N PHE A 24 -17.38 -1.14 -5.37
CA PHE A 24 -17.15 -2.07 -4.27
C PHE A 24 -16.30 -1.35 -3.21
N ALA A 25 -16.74 -1.37 -1.96
CA ALA A 25 -16.00 -0.81 -0.85
C ALA A 25 -14.85 -1.74 -0.40
N VAL A 26 -13.84 -1.19 0.26
CA VAL A 26 -12.79 -2.01 0.91
C VAL A 26 -13.45 -2.89 1.97
N GLY A 27 -13.21 -4.19 1.90
CA GLY A 27 -13.85 -5.21 2.73
C GLY A 27 -14.98 -5.98 2.03
N ASP A 28 -15.52 -5.45 0.94
CA ASP A 28 -16.55 -6.15 0.16
C ASP A 28 -15.97 -7.35 -0.59
N TYR A 29 -16.84 -8.26 -0.99
CA TYR A 29 -16.49 -9.40 -1.82
C TYR A 29 -16.98 -9.17 -3.25
N LEU A 30 -16.08 -9.39 -4.22
CA LEU A 30 -16.47 -9.42 -5.62
C LEU A 30 -17.38 -10.63 -5.89
N PRO A 31 -18.23 -10.57 -6.94
CA PRO A 31 -18.94 -11.74 -7.44
C PRO A 31 -17.97 -12.90 -7.71
N SER A 32 -18.47 -14.12 -7.62
CA SER A 32 -17.66 -15.33 -7.89
C SER A 32 -17.06 -15.31 -9.31
N GLU A 33 -15.94 -16.03 -9.50
CA GLU A 33 -15.32 -16.16 -10.83
C GLU A 33 -16.33 -16.64 -11.90
N GLN A 34 -17.32 -17.44 -11.51
CA GLN A 34 -18.37 -17.89 -12.42
C GLN A 34 -19.32 -16.76 -12.79
N GLN A 35 -19.82 -16.00 -11.80
CA GLN A 35 -20.71 -14.86 -12.04
C GLN A 35 -20.02 -13.77 -12.87
N LEU A 36 -18.75 -13.49 -12.59
CA LEU A 36 -17.96 -12.56 -13.39
C LEU A 36 -17.76 -13.06 -14.83
N ALA A 37 -17.54 -14.38 -15.03
CA ALA A 37 -17.41 -14.96 -16.36
C ALA A 37 -18.70 -14.81 -17.18
N GLU A 38 -19.84 -15.00 -16.56
CA GLU A 38 -21.16 -14.76 -17.16
C GLU A 38 -21.37 -13.27 -17.47
N GLN A 39 -21.10 -12.38 -16.51
CA GLN A 39 -21.29 -10.94 -16.65
C GLN A 39 -20.43 -10.33 -17.77
N PHE A 40 -19.18 -10.76 -17.87
CA PHE A 40 -18.23 -10.26 -18.89
C PHE A 40 -18.26 -11.07 -20.20
N ASN A 41 -19.07 -12.14 -20.25
CA ASN A 41 -19.15 -13.07 -21.39
C ASN A 41 -17.78 -13.60 -21.82
N VAL A 42 -16.98 -14.08 -20.85
CA VAL A 42 -15.66 -14.66 -21.07
C VAL A 42 -15.49 -15.98 -20.33
N SER A 43 -14.40 -16.69 -20.57
CA SER A 43 -14.11 -17.93 -19.85
C SER A 43 -13.73 -17.65 -18.38
N ARG A 44 -14.00 -18.62 -17.48
CA ARG A 44 -13.54 -18.56 -16.07
C ARG A 44 -12.03 -18.42 -15.95
N THR A 45 -11.28 -19.03 -16.88
CA THR A 45 -9.81 -18.86 -16.91
C THR A 45 -9.40 -17.42 -17.23
N THR A 46 -10.11 -16.73 -18.11
CA THR A 46 -9.88 -15.30 -18.40
C THR A 46 -10.12 -14.43 -17.16
N ILE A 47 -11.20 -14.70 -16.42
CA ILE A 47 -11.48 -14.02 -15.15
C ILE A 47 -10.39 -14.30 -14.13
N ARG A 48 -9.94 -15.56 -13.99
CA ARG A 48 -8.90 -15.93 -13.04
C ARG A 48 -7.57 -15.21 -13.31
N ASP A 49 -7.21 -15.08 -14.59
CA ASP A 49 -6.02 -14.34 -15.01
C ASP A 49 -6.17 -12.84 -14.68
N ALA A 50 -7.33 -12.24 -14.95
CA ALA A 50 -7.62 -10.84 -14.62
C ALA A 50 -7.59 -10.59 -13.10
N ILE A 51 -8.22 -11.47 -12.30
CA ILE A 51 -8.19 -11.38 -10.83
C ILE A 51 -6.75 -11.55 -10.29
N SER A 52 -5.96 -12.47 -10.84
CA SER A 52 -4.57 -12.63 -10.40
C SER A 52 -3.76 -11.35 -10.60
N SER A 53 -3.95 -10.65 -11.73
CA SER A 53 -3.33 -9.35 -11.95
C SER A 53 -3.82 -8.27 -10.96
N LEU A 54 -5.10 -8.27 -10.57
CA LEU A 54 -5.62 -7.35 -9.55
C LEU A 54 -5.09 -7.66 -8.14
N VAL A 55 -4.84 -8.94 -7.82
CA VAL A 55 -4.16 -9.35 -6.58
C VAL A 55 -2.73 -8.83 -6.55
N GLU A 56 -1.96 -9.02 -7.64
CA GLU A 56 -0.59 -8.52 -7.77
C GLU A 56 -0.51 -6.99 -7.62
N LYS A 57 -1.52 -6.28 -8.11
CA LYS A 57 -1.65 -4.82 -7.98
C LYS A 57 -2.21 -4.36 -6.61
N GLY A 58 -2.56 -5.28 -5.72
CA GLY A 58 -3.04 -4.97 -4.37
C GLY A 58 -4.47 -4.41 -4.29
N PHE A 59 -5.28 -4.57 -5.33
CA PHE A 59 -6.70 -4.16 -5.31
C PHE A 59 -7.60 -5.16 -4.60
N VAL A 60 -7.29 -6.45 -4.71
CA VAL A 60 -8.08 -7.54 -4.13
C VAL A 60 -7.17 -8.61 -3.54
N GLU A 61 -7.72 -9.44 -2.66
CA GLU A 61 -7.04 -10.64 -2.14
C GLU A 61 -7.97 -11.86 -2.21
N ARG A 62 -7.37 -13.05 -2.38
CA ARG A 62 -8.11 -14.32 -2.32
C ARG A 62 -8.19 -14.77 -0.87
N ARG A 63 -9.41 -14.87 -0.31
CA ARG A 63 -9.64 -15.42 1.01
C ARG A 63 -10.16 -16.85 0.88
N HIS A 64 -9.41 -17.80 1.44
CA HIS A 64 -9.75 -19.21 1.35
C HIS A 64 -11.18 -19.47 1.86
N GLY A 65 -12.01 -20.17 1.04
CA GLY A 65 -13.40 -20.48 1.35
C GLY A 65 -14.39 -19.30 1.36
N LYS A 66 -13.91 -18.05 1.20
CA LYS A 66 -14.77 -16.84 1.27
C LYS A 66 -14.87 -16.08 -0.05
N GLY A 67 -13.90 -16.25 -0.96
CA GLY A 67 -13.92 -15.57 -2.25
C GLY A 67 -12.86 -14.51 -2.42
N ILE A 68 -13.16 -13.49 -3.23
CA ILE A 68 -12.24 -12.41 -3.62
C ILE A 68 -12.68 -11.16 -2.88
N CYS A 69 -11.86 -10.69 -1.92
CA CYS A 69 -12.14 -9.54 -1.08
C CYS A 69 -11.42 -8.29 -1.62
N VAL A 70 -12.12 -7.17 -1.66
CA VAL A 70 -11.55 -5.86 -2.00
C VAL A 70 -10.68 -5.38 -0.84
N VAL A 71 -9.44 -5.02 -1.15
CA VAL A 71 -8.46 -4.53 -0.16
C VAL A 71 -7.79 -3.25 -0.65
N ASN A 72 -7.18 -2.52 0.25
CA ASN A 72 -6.32 -1.40 -0.10
C ASN A 72 -4.88 -1.71 0.33
N ASN A 73 -4.20 -2.51 -0.47
CA ASN A 73 -2.79 -2.86 -0.26
C ASN A 73 -1.84 -2.01 -1.12
N SER A 74 -2.29 -0.86 -1.61
CA SER A 74 -1.50 0.02 -2.49
C SER A 74 -0.19 0.45 -1.84
N SER A 75 -0.17 0.70 -0.54
CA SER A 75 1.04 1.08 0.19
C SER A 75 2.06 -0.06 0.27
N SER A 76 1.64 -1.31 0.44
CA SER A 76 2.56 -2.46 0.45
C SER A 76 3.16 -2.72 -0.94
N VAL A 77 2.34 -2.63 -2.00
CA VAL A 77 2.81 -2.77 -3.39
C VAL A 77 3.79 -1.66 -3.75
N ALA A 78 3.53 -0.42 -3.35
CA ALA A 78 4.46 0.70 -3.54
C ALA A 78 5.78 0.48 -2.78
N ALA A 79 5.71 0.01 -1.52
CA ALA A 79 6.89 -0.30 -0.73
C ALA A 79 7.73 -1.42 -1.35
N ASP A 80 7.10 -2.47 -1.88
CA ASP A 80 7.80 -3.57 -2.55
C ASP A 80 8.46 -3.11 -3.86
N SER A 81 7.82 -2.23 -4.61
CA SER A 81 8.41 -1.60 -5.79
C SER A 81 9.63 -0.75 -5.43
N LEU A 82 9.57 0.03 -4.36
CA LEU A 82 10.71 0.79 -3.85
C LEU A 82 11.84 -0.13 -3.35
N ARG A 83 11.53 -1.21 -2.63
CA ARG A 83 12.52 -2.21 -2.21
C ARG A 83 13.23 -2.83 -3.41
N LEU A 84 12.50 -3.14 -4.50
CA LEU A 84 13.10 -3.68 -5.71
C LEU A 84 14.06 -2.68 -6.38
N LEU A 85 13.70 -1.39 -6.45
CA LEU A 85 14.60 -0.33 -6.90
C LEU A 85 15.84 -0.25 -6.02
N MET A 86 15.68 -0.29 -4.70
CA MET A 86 16.78 -0.27 -3.74
C MET A 86 17.69 -1.51 -3.86
N PHE A 87 17.12 -2.68 -4.14
CA PHE A 87 17.89 -3.92 -4.32
C PHE A 87 18.84 -3.88 -5.53
N ARG A 88 18.51 -3.11 -6.56
CA ARG A 88 19.35 -2.95 -7.76
C ARG A 88 20.64 -2.16 -7.52
N ASN A 89 20.80 -1.52 -6.35
CA ASN A 89 21.99 -0.75 -5.95
C ASN A 89 22.41 0.36 -6.93
N ASP A 90 21.47 0.94 -7.65
CA ASP A 90 21.73 2.03 -8.61
C ASP A 90 21.69 3.42 -7.94
N TYR A 91 21.74 3.50 -6.59
CA TYR A 91 21.71 4.75 -5.84
C TYR A 91 22.81 4.78 -4.79
N THR A 92 23.25 5.99 -4.44
CA THR A 92 24.17 6.23 -3.35
C THR A 92 23.42 6.46 -2.03
N VAL A 93 24.14 6.31 -0.91
CA VAL A 93 23.59 6.65 0.42
C VAL A 93 23.20 8.13 0.48
N ASP A 94 23.97 9.01 -0.16
CA ASP A 94 23.68 10.45 -0.20
C ASP A 94 22.37 10.76 -0.93
N GLU A 95 22.09 10.11 -2.06
CA GLU A 95 20.82 10.25 -2.80
C GLU A 95 19.63 9.75 -1.99
N LEU A 96 19.80 8.67 -1.22
CA LEU A 96 18.77 8.18 -0.30
C LEU A 96 18.50 9.21 0.82
N ILE A 97 19.54 9.75 1.44
CA ILE A 97 19.43 10.79 2.49
C ILE A 97 18.79 12.06 1.92
N GLU A 98 19.16 12.48 0.71
CA GLU A 98 18.56 13.63 0.04
C GLU A 98 17.06 13.43 -0.18
N THR A 99 16.66 12.26 -0.72
CA THR A 99 15.26 11.91 -0.94
C THR A 99 14.47 11.89 0.37
N ARG A 100 14.99 11.25 1.42
CA ARG A 100 14.39 11.27 2.75
C ARG A 100 14.22 12.70 3.26
N ARG A 101 15.22 13.55 3.15
CA ARG A 101 15.16 14.94 3.61
C ARG A 101 14.05 15.73 2.90
N ILE A 102 13.89 15.56 1.59
CA ILE A 102 12.84 16.23 0.81
C ILE A 102 11.45 15.85 1.36
N ILE A 103 11.22 14.55 1.61
CA ILE A 103 9.90 14.05 2.03
C ILE A 103 9.67 14.29 3.52
N GLU A 104 10.60 13.85 4.37
CA GLU A 104 10.41 13.80 5.82
C GLU A 104 10.33 15.19 6.45
N CYS A 105 11.08 16.18 5.94
CA CYS A 105 10.97 17.56 6.42
C CYS A 105 9.58 18.14 6.14
N GLN A 106 8.98 17.83 4.99
CA GLN A 106 7.62 18.30 4.68
C GLN A 106 6.56 17.54 5.50
N VAL A 107 6.73 16.24 5.68
CA VAL A 107 5.87 15.43 6.56
C VAL A 107 5.90 15.98 7.98
N ALA A 108 7.08 16.21 8.57
CA ALA A 108 7.23 16.77 9.91
C ALA A 108 6.56 18.17 10.03
N ARG A 109 6.77 19.05 9.05
CA ARG A 109 6.13 20.38 9.02
C ARG A 109 4.62 20.29 9.00
N LEU A 110 4.06 19.40 8.19
CA LEU A 110 2.60 19.20 8.12
C LEU A 110 2.07 18.61 9.41
N THR A 111 2.78 17.67 10.02
CA THR A 111 2.42 17.08 11.31
C THR A 111 2.39 18.13 12.40
N ALA A 112 3.42 18.99 12.48
CA ALA A 112 3.46 20.08 13.46
C ALA A 112 2.29 21.08 13.32
N GLN A 113 1.74 21.23 12.12
CA GLN A 113 0.60 22.12 11.84
C GLN A 113 -0.78 21.48 12.11
N ARG A 114 -0.88 20.16 12.09
CA ARG A 114 -2.15 19.44 12.02
C ARG A 114 -2.39 18.49 13.18
N ALA A 115 -1.34 18.00 13.82
CA ALA A 115 -1.46 17.06 14.91
C ALA A 115 -2.12 17.71 16.14
N ASN A 116 -3.00 16.98 16.78
CA ASN A 116 -3.58 17.37 18.07
C ASN A 116 -2.62 17.00 19.24
N GLU A 117 -2.97 17.41 20.47
CA GLU A 117 -2.14 17.18 21.65
C GLU A 117 -1.87 15.70 21.94
N GLU A 118 -2.87 14.83 21.74
CA GLU A 118 -2.72 13.38 21.93
C GLU A 118 -1.71 12.79 20.93
N GLN A 119 -1.81 13.20 19.67
CA GLN A 119 -0.89 12.79 18.60
C GLN A 119 0.53 13.30 18.83
N LEU A 120 0.67 14.52 19.31
CA LEU A 120 1.98 15.09 19.69
C LEU A 120 2.58 14.33 20.89
N SER A 121 1.75 13.95 21.87
CA SER A 121 2.17 13.13 23.00
C SER A 121 2.65 11.73 22.55
N GLU A 122 1.97 11.10 21.57
CA GLU A 122 2.42 9.82 21.01
C GLU A 122 3.78 9.95 20.31
N ILE A 123 4.01 11.04 19.55
CA ILE A 123 5.30 11.32 18.91
C ILE A 123 6.39 11.53 19.97
N GLN A 124 6.11 12.33 21.01
CA GLN A 124 7.05 12.59 22.09
C GLN A 124 7.44 11.32 22.82
N HIS A 125 6.49 10.42 23.05
CA HIS A 125 6.77 9.12 23.67
C HIS A 125 7.84 8.32 22.91
N TRP A 126 7.79 8.28 21.56
CA TRP A 126 8.81 7.57 20.78
C TRP A 126 10.16 8.26 20.84
N ILE A 127 10.20 9.60 20.89
CA ILE A 127 11.44 10.37 21.09
C ILE A 127 12.04 10.04 22.46
N ASP A 128 11.25 10.05 23.53
CA ASP A 128 11.70 9.75 24.88
C ASP A 128 12.27 8.33 24.99
N LEU A 129 11.68 7.37 24.29
CA LEU A 129 12.19 6.00 24.21
C LEU A 129 13.55 5.93 23.49
N MET A 130 13.75 6.68 22.39
CA MET A 130 15.01 6.74 21.67
C MET A 130 16.14 7.39 22.46
N LEU A 131 15.80 8.28 23.41
CA LEU A 131 16.78 8.99 24.25
C LEU A 131 17.20 8.20 25.51
N GLN A 132 16.67 6.99 25.73
CA GLN A 132 16.99 6.20 26.91
C GLN A 132 18.46 5.76 26.92
N PRO A 133 19.18 5.92 28.06
CA PRO A 133 20.55 5.44 28.19
C PRO A 133 20.64 3.91 28.01
N GLY A 134 21.65 3.43 27.30
CA GLY A 134 21.90 1.99 27.12
C GLY A 134 20.99 1.31 26.10
N LEU A 135 20.27 2.08 25.29
CA LEU A 135 19.46 1.53 24.22
C LEU A 135 20.36 0.87 23.16
N ASN A 136 20.05 -0.37 22.78
CA ASN A 136 20.76 -1.05 21.69
C ASN A 136 20.21 -0.63 20.31
N ASP A 137 21.03 -0.82 19.26
CA ASP A 137 20.74 -0.38 17.89
C ASP A 137 19.40 -0.96 17.35
N ILE A 138 19.07 -2.19 17.72
CA ILE A 138 17.83 -2.85 17.25
C ILE A 138 16.59 -2.13 17.82
N LYS A 139 16.61 -1.84 19.10
CA LYS A 139 15.51 -1.11 19.75
C LYS A 139 15.44 0.32 19.26
N TYR A 140 16.60 0.99 19.11
CA TYR A 140 16.64 2.33 18.53
C TYR A 140 15.98 2.36 17.16
N ALA A 141 16.36 1.45 16.25
CA ALA A 141 15.78 1.37 14.92
C ALA A 141 14.26 1.08 14.94
N GLN A 142 13.78 0.28 15.90
CA GLN A 142 12.34 0.03 16.07
C GLN A 142 11.59 1.30 16.52
N TYR A 143 12.12 2.07 17.44
CA TYR A 143 11.50 3.30 17.94
C TYR A 143 11.56 4.40 16.88
N ASP A 144 12.69 4.54 16.17
CA ASP A 144 12.86 5.44 15.04
C ASP A 144 11.82 5.18 13.95
N MET A 145 11.63 3.91 13.58
CA MET A 145 10.59 3.52 12.63
C MET A 145 9.18 3.93 13.12
N ARG A 146 8.87 3.74 14.40
CA ARG A 146 7.57 4.13 14.97
C ARG A 146 7.37 5.63 14.97
N PHE A 147 8.42 6.40 15.31
CA PHE A 147 8.42 7.85 15.24
C PHE A 147 8.08 8.34 13.82
N HIS A 148 8.77 7.83 12.80
CA HIS A 148 8.49 8.20 11.41
C HIS A 148 7.09 7.77 10.94
N GLN A 149 6.59 6.60 11.39
CA GLN A 149 5.22 6.17 11.11
C GLN A 149 4.18 7.11 11.73
N CYS A 150 4.39 7.62 12.95
CA CYS A 150 3.51 8.59 13.58
C CYS A 150 3.51 9.91 12.80
N LEU A 151 4.66 10.42 12.39
CA LEU A 151 4.76 11.62 11.56
C LEU A 151 3.95 11.47 10.27
N ALA A 152 4.15 10.37 9.54
CA ALA A 152 3.42 10.10 8.31
C ALA A 152 1.90 9.95 8.53
N LYS A 153 1.50 9.28 9.61
CA LYS A 153 0.09 9.09 9.97
C LYS A 153 -0.61 10.40 10.32
N PHE A 154 0.08 11.29 11.05
CA PHE A 154 -0.51 12.53 11.60
C PHE A 154 -0.32 13.75 10.70
N CYS A 155 0.48 13.66 9.64
CA CYS A 155 0.63 14.77 8.68
C CYS A 155 -0.66 15.09 7.91
N GLY A 156 -1.68 14.22 7.95
CA GLY A 156 -2.97 14.42 7.27
C GLY A 156 -2.91 14.28 5.76
N ASN A 157 -1.81 13.84 5.19
CA ASN A 157 -1.69 13.44 3.79
C ASN A 157 -1.93 11.92 3.68
N LYS A 158 -2.87 11.50 2.83
CA LYS A 158 -3.23 10.08 2.68
C LYS A 158 -2.32 9.32 1.70
N ILE A 159 -1.43 10.00 1.00
CA ILE A 159 -0.44 9.47 0.08
C ILE A 159 0.94 9.51 0.73
#